data_46427b74726f77db9f1384df642e4d3c
#
_entry.id   46427b74726f77db9f1384df642e4d3c
#
_cell.length_a   1.000
_cell.length_b   1.000
_cell.length_c   1.000
_cell.angle_alpha   90.00
_cell.angle_beta   90.00
_cell.angle_gamma   90.00
#
_symmetry.space_group_name_H-M   'P 1'
#
loop_
_entity.id
_entity.type
_entity.pdbx_description
1 polymer ?
#
loop_
_entity_poly.entity_id
_entity_poly.type
_entity_poly.pdbx_seq_one_letter_code
_entity_poly.pdbx_strand_id
1 'polypeptide(L)'
;MDLGLERAVQHYFSRVFPLAVLPAIAAGLAVAWIWDPDRGTIIVSGAYFGLVLAGIAAMIVGIIYNSKKISLLVQPRRLGVTIGLTGAEAKSIQNQILGKESLDPQQLQILRGAAIQLRERMARGLISTAGLVLLGFGQAVGLTRMDGFPPIGLILLILAVPLLLITYGWMVRQFHQTSAFLVKTSSGGLEPPTSQS
;
A
#
# COMPACT_ATOMS: atom_id res chain seq x y z
N MET A 1 -8.29 -19.25 -6.02
CA MET A 1 -7.63 -18.96 -4.73
C MET A 1 -7.31 -17.47 -4.54
N ASP A 2 -7.44 -16.66 -5.57
CA ASP A 2 -6.98 -15.26 -5.60
C ASP A 2 -7.99 -14.21 -5.10
N LEU A 3 -9.26 -14.56 -4.98
CA LEU A 3 -10.31 -13.68 -4.49
C LEU A 3 -10.21 -13.33 -2.99
N GLY A 4 -9.49 -14.14 -2.21
CA GLY A 4 -9.35 -13.94 -0.76
C GLY A 4 -8.51 -12.72 -0.39
N LEU A 5 -7.37 -12.53 -1.06
CA LEU A 5 -6.46 -11.42 -0.76
C LEU A 5 -7.06 -10.07 -1.19
N GLU A 6 -7.69 -10.01 -2.36
CA GLU A 6 -8.35 -8.80 -2.85
C GLU A 6 -9.51 -8.39 -1.95
N ARG A 7 -10.34 -9.35 -1.57
CA ARG A 7 -11.42 -9.12 -0.58
C ARG A 7 -10.87 -8.66 0.76
N ALA A 8 -9.74 -9.21 1.23
CA ALA A 8 -9.12 -8.78 2.47
C ALA A 8 -8.62 -7.33 2.38
N VAL A 9 -7.93 -6.94 1.30
CA VAL A 9 -7.49 -5.57 1.07
C VAL A 9 -8.70 -4.62 0.96
N GLN A 10 -9.71 -4.99 0.18
CA GLN A 10 -10.94 -4.22 0.06
C GLN A 10 -11.67 -4.08 1.40
N HIS A 11 -11.77 -5.16 2.18
CA HIS A 11 -12.37 -5.12 3.52
C HIS A 11 -11.59 -4.21 4.47
N TYR A 12 -10.26 -4.22 4.40
CA TYR A 12 -9.45 -3.30 5.19
C TYR A 12 -9.81 -1.85 4.87
N PHE A 13 -9.75 -1.44 3.61
CA PHE A 13 -10.00 -0.04 3.22
C PHE A 13 -11.46 0.39 3.36
N SER A 14 -12.43 -0.52 3.20
CA SER A 14 -13.85 -0.19 3.30
C SER A 14 -14.40 -0.16 4.72
N ARG A 15 -13.81 -0.92 5.65
CA ARG A 15 -14.34 -1.05 7.01
C ARG A 15 -13.30 -0.79 8.10
N VAL A 16 -12.16 -1.48 8.05
CA VAL A 16 -11.19 -1.46 9.14
C VAL A 16 -10.48 -0.11 9.23
N PHE A 17 -10.03 0.41 8.10
CA PHE A 17 -9.34 1.69 8.01
C PHE A 17 -10.22 2.87 8.44
N PRO A 18 -11.48 3.05 7.95
CA PRO A 18 -12.35 4.12 8.43
C PRO A 18 -12.66 4.02 9.92
N LEU A 19 -12.88 2.80 10.44
CA LEU A 19 -13.12 2.58 11.86
C LEU A 19 -11.92 2.95 12.75
N ALA A 20 -10.70 2.88 12.24
CA ALA A 20 -9.51 3.32 12.95
C ALA A 20 -9.30 4.84 12.82
N VAL A 21 -9.53 5.39 11.63
CA VAL A 21 -9.20 6.78 11.27
C VAL A 21 -10.23 7.77 11.83
N LEU A 22 -11.54 7.48 11.69
CA LEU A 22 -12.58 8.43 12.09
C LEU A 22 -12.59 8.75 13.60
N PRO A 23 -12.49 7.76 14.51
CA PRO A 23 -12.38 8.08 15.94
C PRO A 23 -11.10 8.83 16.30
N ALA A 24 -9.98 8.52 15.60
CA ALA A 24 -8.73 9.21 15.83
C ALA A 24 -8.77 10.68 15.38
N ILE A 25 -9.44 10.99 14.26
CA ILE A 25 -9.69 12.36 13.83
C ILE A 25 -10.58 13.08 14.86
N ALA A 26 -11.66 12.46 15.32
CA ALA A 26 -12.53 13.02 16.33
C ALA A 26 -11.78 13.31 17.64
N ALA A 27 -10.92 12.39 18.09
CA ALA A 27 -10.06 12.58 19.25
C ALA A 27 -9.08 13.75 19.04
N GLY A 28 -8.49 13.88 17.87
CA GLY A 28 -7.60 15.00 17.54
C GLY A 28 -8.30 16.35 17.57
N LEU A 29 -9.54 16.43 17.09
CA LEU A 29 -10.39 17.61 17.18
C LEU A 29 -10.71 17.95 18.65
N ALA A 30 -11.01 16.95 19.47
CA ALA A 30 -11.26 17.15 20.90
C ALA A 30 -10.01 17.66 21.64
N VAL A 31 -8.82 17.10 21.33
CA VAL A 31 -7.55 17.57 21.87
C VAL A 31 -7.29 19.03 21.49
N ALA A 32 -7.52 19.39 20.23
CA ALA A 32 -7.35 20.75 19.76
C ALA A 32 -8.28 21.73 20.49
N TRP A 33 -9.52 21.31 20.72
CA TRP A 33 -10.51 22.14 21.42
C TRP A 33 -10.15 22.41 22.88
N ILE A 34 -9.46 21.46 23.53
CA ILE A 34 -9.02 21.60 24.94
C ILE A 34 -7.75 22.47 25.03
N TRP A 35 -6.82 22.32 24.05
CA TRP A 35 -5.48 22.91 24.14
C TRP A 35 -5.33 24.25 23.43
N ASP A 36 -6.21 24.55 22.46
CA ASP A 36 -6.13 25.76 21.66
C ASP A 36 -7.39 26.62 21.92
N PRO A 37 -7.34 27.55 22.88
CA PRO A 37 -8.50 28.40 23.23
C PRO A 37 -8.88 29.38 22.11
N ASP A 38 -8.02 29.56 21.13
CA ASP A 38 -8.22 30.50 20.03
C ASP A 38 -9.04 29.84 18.91
N ARG A 39 -10.33 30.21 18.85
CA ARG A 39 -11.30 29.59 17.91
C ARG A 39 -10.87 29.67 16.43
N GLY A 40 -10.03 30.63 16.06
CA GLY A 40 -9.53 30.80 14.70
C GLY A 40 -8.55 29.70 14.26
N THR A 41 -7.83 29.10 15.21
CA THR A 41 -6.80 28.10 14.97
C THR A 41 -7.24 26.66 15.25
N ILE A 42 -8.41 26.45 15.90
CA ILE A 42 -8.94 25.12 16.28
C ILE A 42 -9.03 24.18 15.08
N ILE A 43 -9.46 24.65 13.90
CA ILE A 43 -9.61 23.81 12.71
C ILE A 43 -8.26 23.27 12.26
N VAL A 44 -7.25 24.12 12.21
CA VAL A 44 -5.89 23.72 11.76
C VAL A 44 -5.23 22.81 12.79
N SER A 45 -5.39 23.14 14.10
CA SER A 45 -4.91 22.30 15.20
C SER A 45 -5.57 20.93 15.19
N GLY A 46 -6.90 20.92 15.04
CA GLY A 46 -7.69 19.69 14.98
C GLY A 46 -7.33 18.84 13.78
N ALA A 47 -7.11 19.45 12.62
CA ALA A 47 -6.63 18.75 11.44
C ALA A 47 -5.23 18.14 11.67
N TYR A 48 -4.31 18.88 12.26
CA TYR A 48 -2.98 18.37 12.60
C TYR A 48 -3.05 17.17 13.55
N PHE A 49 -3.61 17.36 14.75
CA PHE A 49 -3.71 16.29 15.75
C PHE A 49 -4.55 15.12 15.24
N GLY A 50 -5.65 15.39 14.53
CA GLY A 50 -6.52 14.37 13.96
C GLY A 50 -5.81 13.51 12.94
N LEU A 51 -5.09 14.11 11.98
CA LEU A 51 -4.35 13.38 10.95
C LEU A 51 -3.16 12.60 11.53
N VAL A 52 -2.44 13.16 12.51
CA VAL A 52 -1.34 12.47 13.18
C VAL A 52 -1.85 11.25 13.93
N LEU A 53 -2.89 11.41 14.76
CA LEU A 53 -3.50 10.29 15.50
C LEU A 53 -4.10 9.25 14.55
N ALA A 54 -4.77 9.68 13.48
CA ALA A 54 -5.32 8.81 12.46
C ALA A 54 -4.21 8.01 11.74
N GLY A 55 -3.09 8.64 11.42
CA GLY A 55 -1.94 7.99 10.82
C GLY A 55 -1.33 6.92 11.73
N ILE A 56 -1.15 7.23 13.02
CA ILE A 56 -0.67 6.28 14.03
C ILE A 56 -1.66 5.11 14.18
N ALA A 57 -2.95 5.39 14.34
CA ALA A 57 -3.98 4.37 14.47
C ALA A 57 -4.03 3.47 13.23
N ALA A 58 -4.00 4.04 12.02
CA ALA A 58 -3.98 3.30 10.77
C ALA A 58 -2.73 2.41 10.64
N MET A 59 -1.55 2.87 11.09
CA MET A 59 -0.32 2.07 11.10
C MET A 59 -0.44 0.88 12.06
N ILE A 60 -0.88 1.11 13.30
CA ILE A 60 -1.03 0.04 14.31
C ILE A 60 -2.04 -1.00 13.83
N VAL A 61 -3.23 -0.55 13.40
CA VAL A 61 -4.29 -1.43 12.90
C VAL A 61 -3.84 -2.14 11.62
N GLY A 62 -3.11 -1.46 10.74
CA GLY A 62 -2.52 -2.04 9.53
C GLY A 62 -1.53 -3.16 9.84
N ILE A 63 -0.63 -2.97 10.81
CA ILE A 63 0.32 -4.01 11.25
C ILE A 63 -0.43 -5.22 11.82
N ILE A 64 -1.42 -4.99 12.70
CA ILE A 64 -2.23 -6.06 13.29
C ILE A 64 -3.01 -6.81 12.21
N TYR A 65 -3.63 -6.10 11.27
CA TYR A 65 -4.39 -6.69 10.18
C TYR A 65 -3.50 -7.51 9.24
N ASN A 66 -2.34 -6.99 8.87
CA ASN A 66 -1.34 -7.71 8.09
C ASN A 66 -0.91 -9.01 8.79
N SER A 67 -0.64 -8.96 10.09
CA SER A 67 -0.22 -10.14 10.87
C SER A 67 -1.33 -11.18 11.00
N LYS A 68 -2.57 -10.75 11.28
CA LYS A 68 -3.67 -11.66 11.60
C LYS A 68 -4.46 -12.16 10.40
N LYS A 69 -4.54 -11.37 9.30
CA LYS A 69 -5.37 -11.70 8.14
C LYS A 69 -4.54 -11.98 6.89
N ILE A 70 -3.65 -11.06 6.51
CA ILE A 70 -2.87 -11.22 5.28
C ILE A 70 -1.85 -12.35 5.43
N SER A 71 -1.15 -12.41 6.55
CA SER A 71 -0.13 -13.43 6.82
C SER A 71 -0.72 -14.86 6.84
N LEU A 72 -1.97 -15.04 7.28
CA LEU A 72 -2.65 -16.33 7.25
C LEU A 72 -3.11 -16.74 5.84
N LEU A 73 -3.42 -15.78 4.97
CA LEU A 73 -3.77 -16.05 3.57
C LEU A 73 -2.54 -16.38 2.73
N VAL A 74 -1.37 -15.94 3.18
CA VAL A 74 -0.07 -16.19 2.56
C VAL A 74 0.51 -17.44 3.22
N GLN A 75 0.61 -18.55 2.47
CA GLN A 75 1.22 -19.77 3.00
C GLN A 75 2.68 -19.52 3.42
N PRO A 76 3.06 -19.79 4.69
CA PRO A 76 4.35 -19.38 5.26
C PRO A 76 5.58 -20.11 4.69
N ARG A 77 5.44 -21.02 3.72
CA ARG A 77 6.52 -21.90 3.24
C ARG A 77 6.80 -21.87 1.75
N ARG A 78 6.33 -20.89 1.01
CA ARG A 78 6.80 -20.74 -0.37
C ARG A 78 8.17 -20.08 -0.36
N LEU A 79 9.20 -20.90 -0.56
CA LEU A 79 10.52 -20.40 -0.99
C LEU A 79 10.29 -19.37 -2.11
N GLY A 80 10.90 -18.20 -1.99
CA GLY A 80 10.73 -17.16 -3.02
C GLY A 80 11.06 -17.75 -4.39
N VAL A 81 10.10 -17.70 -5.31
CA VAL A 81 10.29 -18.23 -6.68
C VAL A 81 11.45 -17.54 -7.37
N THR A 82 11.82 -16.35 -6.86
CA THR A 82 12.96 -15.55 -7.34
C THR A 82 14.28 -15.87 -6.62
N ILE A 83 14.31 -16.82 -5.66
CA ILE A 83 15.55 -17.23 -5.01
C ILE A 83 16.39 -18.00 -6.02
N GLY A 84 17.60 -17.52 -6.27
CA GLY A 84 18.54 -18.11 -7.26
C GLY A 84 18.52 -17.41 -8.62
N LEU A 85 17.61 -16.47 -8.86
CA LEU A 85 17.64 -15.65 -10.08
C LEU A 85 18.61 -14.49 -9.91
N THR A 86 19.27 -14.14 -11.00
CA THR A 86 20.05 -12.89 -11.06
C THR A 86 19.12 -11.67 -10.99
N GLY A 87 19.65 -10.51 -10.60
CA GLY A 87 18.86 -9.29 -10.55
C GLY A 87 18.23 -8.90 -11.90
N ALA A 88 18.89 -9.24 -13.01
CA ALA A 88 18.39 -9.01 -14.37
C ALA A 88 17.19 -9.91 -14.69
N GLU A 89 17.27 -11.20 -14.37
CA GLU A 89 16.17 -12.16 -14.58
C GLU A 89 14.95 -11.83 -13.72
N ALA A 90 15.16 -11.48 -12.44
CA ALA A 90 14.08 -11.05 -11.55
C ALA A 90 13.37 -9.79 -12.08
N LYS A 91 14.11 -8.83 -12.67
CA LYS A 91 13.57 -7.63 -13.30
C LYS A 91 12.80 -7.96 -14.58
N SER A 92 13.29 -8.85 -15.42
CA SER A 92 12.58 -9.32 -16.63
C SER A 92 11.27 -10.00 -16.26
N ILE A 93 11.27 -10.91 -15.28
CA ILE A 93 10.05 -11.54 -14.76
C ILE A 93 9.04 -10.50 -14.29
N GLN A 94 9.49 -9.49 -13.53
CA GLN A 94 8.62 -8.41 -13.08
C GLN A 94 8.07 -7.60 -14.26
N ASN A 95 8.87 -7.30 -15.27
CA ASN A 95 8.45 -6.59 -16.47
C ASN A 95 7.41 -7.37 -17.28
N GLN A 96 7.57 -8.68 -17.42
CA GLN A 96 6.60 -9.55 -18.09
C GLN A 96 5.26 -9.58 -17.33
N ILE A 97 5.27 -9.69 -15.99
CA ILE A 97 4.08 -9.64 -15.16
C ILE A 97 3.35 -8.30 -15.30
N LEU A 98 4.09 -7.20 -15.39
CA LEU A 98 3.55 -5.85 -15.55
C LEU A 98 3.18 -5.48 -16.99
N GLY A 99 3.36 -6.41 -17.94
CA GLY A 99 3.03 -6.23 -19.36
C GLY A 99 3.98 -5.28 -20.11
N LYS A 100 5.21 -5.08 -19.60
CA LYS A 100 6.26 -4.27 -20.25
C LYS A 100 7.12 -5.07 -21.21
N GLU A 101 7.14 -6.38 -21.08
CA GLU A 101 7.85 -7.33 -21.94
C GLU A 101 6.88 -8.42 -22.39
N SER A 102 7.19 -9.07 -23.51
CA SER A 102 6.42 -10.21 -24.03
C SER A 102 6.47 -11.39 -23.05
N LEU A 103 5.35 -12.07 -22.90
CA LEU A 103 5.24 -13.26 -22.05
C LEU A 103 6.05 -14.41 -22.67
N ASP A 104 6.90 -15.04 -21.87
CA ASP A 104 7.55 -16.29 -22.23
C ASP A 104 6.67 -17.47 -21.77
N PRO A 105 6.08 -18.23 -22.72
CA PRO A 105 5.20 -19.36 -22.36
C PRO A 105 5.92 -20.46 -21.57
N GLN A 106 7.23 -20.62 -21.77
CA GLN A 106 8.02 -21.66 -21.08
C GLN A 106 8.19 -21.34 -19.59
N GLN A 107 8.14 -20.06 -19.22
CA GLN A 107 8.31 -19.59 -17.83
C GLN A 107 6.97 -19.30 -17.12
N LEU A 108 5.83 -19.68 -17.69
CA LEU A 108 4.51 -19.30 -17.19
C LEU A 108 4.28 -19.71 -15.72
N GLN A 109 4.78 -20.86 -15.29
CA GLN A 109 4.66 -21.32 -13.90
C GLN A 109 5.47 -20.44 -12.94
N ILE A 110 6.67 -20.05 -13.34
CA ILE A 110 7.55 -19.14 -12.58
C ILE A 110 6.90 -17.76 -12.51
N LEU A 111 6.40 -17.26 -13.64
CA LEU A 111 5.70 -15.96 -13.72
C LEU A 111 4.46 -15.92 -12.82
N ARG A 112 3.65 -16.99 -12.79
CA ARG A 112 2.49 -17.08 -11.87
C ARG A 112 2.92 -17.08 -10.41
N GLY A 113 3.95 -17.85 -10.06
CA GLY A 113 4.48 -17.89 -8.70
C GLY A 113 5.03 -16.51 -8.25
N ALA A 114 5.80 -15.86 -9.12
CA ALA A 114 6.32 -14.52 -8.88
C ALA A 114 5.22 -13.46 -8.80
N ALA A 115 4.17 -13.54 -9.64
CA ALA A 115 3.02 -12.65 -9.59
C ALA A 115 2.25 -12.76 -8.27
N ILE A 116 2.05 -13.97 -7.75
CA ILE A 116 1.43 -14.17 -6.45
C ILE A 116 2.25 -13.50 -5.35
N GLN A 117 3.57 -13.72 -5.33
CA GLN A 117 4.46 -13.10 -4.34
C GLN A 117 4.48 -11.57 -4.44
N LEU A 118 4.53 -11.04 -5.67
CA LEU A 118 4.50 -9.59 -5.92
C LEU A 118 3.19 -8.98 -5.39
N ARG A 119 2.05 -9.61 -5.70
CA ARG A 119 0.73 -9.18 -5.24
C ARG A 119 0.62 -9.18 -3.71
N GLU A 120 1.12 -10.22 -3.05
CA GLU A 120 1.16 -10.30 -1.59
C GLU A 120 2.00 -9.19 -0.98
N ARG A 121 3.19 -8.93 -1.55
CA ARG A 121 4.07 -7.85 -1.12
C ARG A 121 3.40 -6.49 -1.28
N MET A 122 2.72 -6.24 -2.41
CA MET A 122 2.00 -5.00 -2.66
C MET A 122 0.81 -4.83 -1.71
N ALA A 123 0.03 -5.88 -1.44
CA ALA A 123 -1.08 -5.83 -0.50
C ALA A 123 -0.63 -5.42 0.92
N ARG A 124 0.46 -6.02 1.42
CA ARG A 124 1.05 -5.65 2.71
C ARG A 124 1.55 -4.20 2.71
N GLY A 125 2.23 -3.81 1.63
CA GLY A 125 2.74 -2.45 1.46
C GLY A 125 1.62 -1.41 1.46
N LEU A 126 0.55 -1.62 0.70
CA LEU A 126 -0.60 -0.71 0.62
C LEU A 126 -1.22 -0.45 2.00
N ILE A 127 -1.43 -1.51 2.78
CA ILE A 127 -2.00 -1.40 4.13
C ILE A 127 -1.06 -0.62 5.06
N SER A 128 0.24 -0.93 5.04
CA SER A 128 1.22 -0.27 5.91
C SER A 128 1.48 1.19 5.51
N THR A 129 1.49 1.49 4.21
CA THR A 129 1.81 2.85 3.72
C THR A 129 0.63 3.81 3.90
N ALA A 130 -0.61 3.34 3.98
CA ALA A 130 -1.77 4.20 4.16
C ALA A 130 -1.67 5.08 5.43
N GLY A 131 -1.20 4.52 6.55
CA GLY A 131 -0.95 5.26 7.78
C GLY A 131 0.17 6.30 7.65
N LEU A 132 1.25 5.97 6.92
CA LEU A 132 2.35 6.91 6.64
C LEU A 132 1.89 8.11 5.81
N VAL A 133 1.01 7.90 4.84
CA VAL A 133 0.43 8.98 4.04
C VAL A 133 -0.36 9.95 4.94
N LEU A 134 -1.21 9.43 5.84
CA LEU A 134 -1.94 10.28 6.78
C LEU A 134 -1.01 11.04 7.73
N LEU A 135 0.03 10.39 8.26
CA LEU A 135 1.05 11.04 9.07
C LEU A 135 1.75 12.17 8.31
N GLY A 136 2.13 11.93 7.06
CA GLY A 136 2.75 12.94 6.20
C GLY A 136 1.85 14.17 6.01
N PHE A 137 0.56 13.95 5.75
CA PHE A 137 -0.41 15.05 5.68
C PHE A 137 -0.56 15.79 7.01
N GLY A 138 -0.63 15.07 8.13
CA GLY A 138 -0.68 15.67 9.46
C GLY A 138 0.52 16.59 9.70
N GLN A 139 1.74 16.10 9.42
CA GLN A 139 2.96 16.90 9.56
C GLN A 139 2.94 18.13 8.64
N ALA A 140 2.45 17.99 7.38
CA ALA A 140 2.31 19.12 6.47
C ALA A 140 1.41 20.22 7.04
N VAL A 141 0.26 19.84 7.61
CA VAL A 141 -0.65 20.78 8.27
C VAL A 141 0.01 21.40 9.51
N GLY A 142 0.72 20.61 10.32
CA GLY A 142 1.41 21.12 11.53
C GLY A 142 2.44 22.19 11.24
N LEU A 143 3.15 22.07 10.13
CA LEU A 143 4.19 23.05 9.75
C LEU A 143 3.63 24.43 9.36
N THR A 144 2.37 24.51 8.93
CA THR A 144 1.75 25.81 8.62
C THR A 144 1.57 26.70 9.86
N ARG A 145 1.78 26.14 11.07
CA ARG A 145 1.61 26.82 12.35
C ARG A 145 2.91 27.23 13.06
N MET A 146 4.03 26.69 12.60
CA MET A 146 5.33 26.94 13.25
C MET A 146 5.99 28.18 12.72
N ASP A 147 5.86 29.30 13.46
CA ASP A 147 6.67 30.48 13.22
C ASP A 147 8.15 30.15 13.46
N GLY A 148 8.98 30.36 12.46
CA GLY A 148 10.43 30.10 12.55
C GLY A 148 10.90 28.69 12.25
N PHE A 149 10.06 27.85 11.62
CA PHE A 149 10.51 26.53 11.15
C PHE A 149 11.63 26.68 10.10
N PRO A 150 12.73 25.93 10.25
CA PRO A 150 13.83 26.05 9.30
C PRO A 150 13.34 25.71 7.88
N PRO A 151 13.69 26.53 6.87
CA PRO A 151 13.19 26.35 5.48
C PRO A 151 13.50 24.97 4.90
N ILE A 152 14.59 24.34 5.36
CA ILE A 152 14.98 22.99 4.98
C ILE A 152 13.93 21.92 5.38
N GLY A 153 13.34 22.04 6.57
CA GLY A 153 12.29 21.10 7.02
C GLY A 153 11.02 21.21 6.19
N LEU A 154 10.63 22.42 5.83
CA LEU A 154 9.49 22.67 4.94
C LEU A 154 9.73 22.10 3.54
N ILE A 155 10.91 22.29 2.98
CA ILE A 155 11.28 21.74 1.66
C ILE A 155 11.24 20.21 1.69
N LEU A 156 11.83 19.59 2.72
CA LEU A 156 11.80 18.13 2.86
C LEU A 156 10.37 17.59 2.93
N LEU A 157 9.47 18.27 3.62
CA LEU A 157 8.10 17.83 3.72
C LEU A 157 7.30 18.01 2.42
N ILE A 158 7.47 19.16 1.75
CA ILE A 158 6.86 19.43 0.43
C ILE A 158 7.29 18.39 -0.60
N LEU A 159 8.50 17.84 -0.48
CA LEU A 159 8.98 16.76 -1.34
C LEU A 159 8.52 15.39 -0.88
N ALA A 160 8.47 15.13 0.43
CA ALA A 160 8.15 13.80 0.97
C ALA A 160 6.68 13.41 0.78
N VAL A 161 5.74 14.34 0.96
CA VAL A 161 4.30 14.04 0.82
C VAL A 161 3.93 13.65 -0.61
N PRO A 162 4.29 14.42 -1.66
CA PRO A 162 4.05 13.99 -3.04
C PRO A 162 4.76 12.67 -3.38
N LEU A 163 5.98 12.46 -2.92
CA LEU A 163 6.70 11.21 -3.13
C LEU A 163 5.96 10.00 -2.53
N LEU A 164 5.43 10.15 -1.31
CA LEU A 164 4.60 9.11 -0.67
C LEU A 164 3.33 8.84 -1.47
N LEU A 165 2.65 9.87 -1.96
CA LEU A 165 1.44 9.72 -2.78
C LEU A 165 1.74 9.04 -4.12
N ILE A 166 2.82 9.44 -4.79
CA ILE A 166 3.27 8.82 -6.05
C ILE A 166 3.60 7.35 -5.81
N THR A 167 4.35 7.05 -4.74
CA THR A 167 4.70 5.67 -4.36
C THR A 167 3.45 4.85 -4.06
N TYR A 168 2.51 5.41 -3.31
CA TYR A 168 1.25 4.75 -2.99
C TYR A 168 0.41 4.47 -4.25
N GLY A 169 0.24 5.47 -5.11
CA GLY A 169 -0.47 5.32 -6.39
C GLY A 169 0.19 4.28 -7.31
N TRP A 170 1.52 4.25 -7.35
CA TRP A 170 2.28 3.25 -8.09
C TRP A 170 2.06 1.83 -7.54
N MET A 171 2.03 1.65 -6.21
CA MET A 171 1.72 0.37 -5.58
C MET A 171 0.29 -0.11 -5.89
N VAL A 172 -0.70 0.79 -5.85
CA VAL A 172 -2.09 0.49 -6.23
C VAL A 172 -2.14 0.01 -7.69
N ARG A 173 -1.51 0.75 -8.60
CA ARG A 173 -1.44 0.38 -10.02
C ARG A 173 -0.81 -1.00 -10.23
N GLN A 174 0.33 -1.27 -9.60
CA GLN A 174 0.99 -2.56 -9.71
C GLN A 174 0.14 -3.71 -9.12
N PHE A 175 -0.54 -3.47 -8.01
CA PHE A 175 -1.44 -4.45 -7.42
C PHE A 175 -2.55 -4.84 -8.40
N HIS A 176 -3.18 -3.87 -9.07
CA HIS A 176 -4.21 -4.12 -10.07
C HIS A 176 -3.66 -4.81 -11.31
N GLN A 177 -2.51 -4.40 -11.82
CA GLN A 177 -1.87 -5.04 -12.98
C GLN A 177 -1.52 -6.51 -12.70
N THR A 178 -0.95 -6.79 -11.53
CA THR A 178 -0.61 -8.16 -11.11
C THR A 178 -1.87 -9.01 -10.91
N SER A 179 -2.95 -8.44 -10.37
CA SER A 179 -4.24 -9.13 -10.24
C SER A 179 -4.84 -9.47 -11.61
N ALA A 180 -4.82 -8.52 -12.55
CA ALA A 180 -5.29 -8.73 -13.93
C ALA A 180 -4.47 -9.81 -14.65
N PHE A 181 -3.14 -9.83 -14.48
CA PHE A 181 -2.26 -10.87 -15.03
C PHE A 181 -2.66 -12.26 -14.50
N LEU A 182 -2.88 -12.42 -13.20
CA LEU A 182 -3.27 -13.69 -12.59
C LEU A 182 -4.63 -14.17 -13.11
N VAL A 183 -5.61 -13.27 -13.25
CA VAL A 183 -6.92 -13.61 -13.84
C VAL A 183 -6.77 -14.07 -15.29
N LYS A 184 -6.05 -13.31 -16.13
CA LYS A 184 -5.81 -13.64 -17.53
C LYS A 184 -5.12 -14.99 -17.72
N THR A 185 -4.15 -15.31 -16.86
CA THR A 185 -3.41 -16.57 -16.96
C THR A 185 -4.14 -17.75 -16.31
N SER A 186 -5.14 -17.53 -15.46
CA SER A 186 -5.97 -18.59 -14.86
C SER A 186 -7.16 -18.97 -15.75
N SER A 187 -7.77 -18.01 -16.44
CA SER A 187 -8.93 -18.23 -17.31
C SER A 187 -8.58 -18.56 -18.77
N GLY A 188 -7.41 -18.16 -19.22
CA GLY A 188 -6.89 -18.58 -20.50
C GLY A 188 -6.16 -19.91 -20.30
N GLY A 189 -6.83 -21.04 -20.53
CA GLY A 189 -6.13 -22.23 -20.95
C GLY A 189 -5.27 -21.85 -22.16
N LEU A 190 -3.99 -21.56 -21.92
CA LEU A 190 -3.01 -21.71 -22.97
C LEU A 190 -3.00 -23.22 -23.22
N GLU A 191 -3.92 -23.69 -24.07
CA GLU A 191 -3.76 -24.98 -24.70
C GLU A 191 -2.31 -25.01 -25.22
N PRO A 192 -1.50 -26.02 -24.81
CA PRO A 192 -0.21 -26.23 -25.44
C PRO A 192 -0.50 -26.30 -26.93
N PRO A 193 0.33 -25.68 -27.80
CA PRO A 193 0.18 -25.82 -29.22
C PRO A 193 0.11 -27.34 -29.50
N THR A 194 -1.07 -27.80 -29.92
CA THR A 194 -1.25 -29.16 -30.39
C THR A 194 -0.17 -29.38 -31.41
N SER A 195 0.79 -30.23 -31.06
CA SER A 195 1.77 -30.74 -31.99
C SER A 195 1.00 -31.36 -33.16
N GLN A 196 0.75 -30.57 -34.19
CA GLN A 196 0.34 -31.08 -35.48
C GLN A 196 1.54 -31.87 -36.02
N SER A 197 1.48 -33.16 -35.81
CA SER A 197 2.27 -34.17 -36.53
C SER A 197 1.89 -34.24 -37.97
#